data_02c5ea9d2c3ab418f25e86b8bbe05bb0
#
_entry.id   02c5ea9d2c3ab418f25e86b8bbe05bb0
#
_cell.length_a   1.000
_cell.length_b   1.000
_cell.length_c   1.000
_cell.angle_alpha   90.00
_cell.angle_beta   90.00
_cell.angle_gamma   90.00
#
_symmetry.space_group_name_H-M   'P 1'
#
loop_
_entity.id
_entity.type
_entity.pdbx_description
1 polymer ?
#
loop_
_entity_poly.entity_id
_entity_poly.type
_entity_poly.pdbx_seq_one_letter_code
_entity_poly.pdbx_strand_id
1 'polypeptide(L)'
;KAIMKFDLLKTDPQSQARAGTITTDHGVIETPIFMPVGTVASVKGVHQRELKEEINPDIILGNTYHLYLRPQTEILEKAGGLHKFMNWDRNILTDSGGYQVYSLSANRKIKEEGVKFKSHIDGSYHFFTPENVMEIQRTIGADIIMAFDECTPYPCDYRYAQRSMHMTHRWLDRCINHLEKVPVKYGYEQTFFPIVQGSTYKDLRMQSAEYIANAGAQGNAIGGLSVGEPAEEMYAMTEIVTAILPQDKPRYLMGVGTPINILENIALGIDMFDCVMPTRNARNGMLFTANGTI
;
A
#
# COMPACT_ATOMS: atom_id res chain seq x y z
N LYS A 1 -5.70 -16.83 18.05
CA LYS A 1 -5.01 -16.51 16.81
C LYS A 1 -4.29 -15.18 16.98
N ALA A 2 -3.04 -15.10 16.53
CA ALA A 2 -2.23 -13.90 16.73
C ALA A 2 -2.65 -12.82 15.75
N ILE A 3 -3.19 -11.73 16.27
CA ILE A 3 -3.34 -10.47 15.52
C ILE A 3 -1.93 -9.94 15.24
N MET A 4 -1.72 -9.28 14.09
CA MET A 4 -0.45 -8.61 13.78
C MET A 4 0.01 -7.77 14.97
N LYS A 5 1.28 -7.91 15.34
CA LYS A 5 1.87 -7.18 16.45
C LYS A 5 2.96 -6.25 15.94
N PHE A 6 2.97 -5.00 16.43
CA PHE A 6 4.04 -4.05 16.21
C PHE A 6 4.74 -3.73 17.52
N ASP A 7 6.05 -3.98 17.58
CA ASP A 7 6.90 -3.64 18.71
C ASP A 7 7.83 -2.49 18.31
N LEU A 8 7.62 -1.33 18.93
CA LEU A 8 8.51 -0.19 18.78
C LEU A 8 9.73 -0.40 19.67
N LEU A 9 10.90 -0.63 19.06
CA LEU A 9 12.12 -1.01 19.78
C LEU A 9 12.97 0.19 20.16
N LYS A 10 13.05 1.20 19.28
CA LYS A 10 13.90 2.36 19.47
C LYS A 10 13.38 3.56 18.69
N THR A 11 13.53 4.75 19.28
CA THR A 11 13.31 6.03 18.62
C THR A 11 14.62 6.80 18.57
N ASP A 12 14.82 7.57 17.49
CA ASP A 12 15.99 8.45 17.36
C ASP A 12 15.80 9.70 18.22
N PRO A 13 16.79 10.13 19.03
CA PRO A 13 16.67 11.34 19.82
C PRO A 13 16.74 12.64 19.00
N GLN A 14 17.20 12.60 17.74
CA GLN A 14 17.43 13.78 16.90
C GLN A 14 16.43 13.92 15.76
N SER A 15 15.60 12.90 15.50
CA SER A 15 14.58 12.88 14.44
C SER A 15 13.35 12.09 14.89
N GLN A 16 12.38 11.93 13.99
CA GLN A 16 11.22 11.07 14.23
C GLN A 16 11.46 9.62 13.77
N ALA A 17 12.68 9.29 13.33
CA ALA A 17 13.04 7.94 12.89
C ALA A 17 12.88 6.94 14.03
N ARG A 18 12.43 5.75 13.67
CA ARG A 18 12.22 4.67 14.63
C ARG A 18 12.53 3.30 14.04
N ALA A 19 12.95 2.39 14.89
CA ALA A 19 13.15 0.98 14.58
C ALA A 19 12.12 0.14 15.33
N GLY A 20 11.56 -0.84 14.64
CA GLY A 20 10.56 -1.73 15.22
C GLY A 20 10.50 -3.07 14.49
N THR A 21 9.56 -3.92 14.95
CA THR A 21 9.26 -5.19 14.30
C THR A 21 7.76 -5.35 14.15
N ILE A 22 7.35 -5.86 12.99
CA ILE A 22 5.97 -6.29 12.73
C ILE A 22 5.99 -7.82 12.71
N THR A 23 5.13 -8.46 13.50
CA THR A 23 4.99 -9.91 13.51
C THR A 23 3.63 -10.30 12.96
N THR A 24 3.63 -11.20 11.98
CA THR A 24 2.45 -11.81 11.37
C THR A 24 2.56 -13.34 11.40
N ASP A 25 1.55 -14.03 10.88
CA ASP A 25 1.60 -15.49 10.75
C ASP A 25 2.68 -16.00 9.77
N HIS A 26 3.22 -15.12 8.90
CA HIS A 26 4.30 -15.46 7.95
C HIS A 26 5.68 -14.94 8.35
N GLY A 27 5.84 -14.47 9.58
CA GLY A 27 7.13 -14.09 10.12
C GLY A 27 7.24 -12.65 10.56
N VAL A 28 8.47 -12.26 10.85
CA VAL A 28 8.83 -10.93 11.38
C VAL A 28 9.34 -10.03 10.28
N ILE A 29 8.87 -8.79 10.30
CA ILE A 29 9.32 -7.72 9.42
C ILE A 29 10.09 -6.70 10.27
N GLU A 30 11.35 -6.47 9.96
CA GLU A 30 12.13 -5.42 10.60
C GLU A 30 11.85 -4.07 9.91
N THR A 31 11.52 -3.05 10.69
CA THR A 31 11.23 -1.70 10.18
C THR A 31 12.29 -0.70 10.63
N PRO A 32 12.60 0.33 9.82
CA PRO A 32 12.04 0.67 8.51
C PRO A 32 12.33 -0.37 7.43
N ILE A 33 11.38 -0.58 6.50
CA ILE A 33 11.49 -1.58 5.44
C ILE A 33 11.08 -1.00 4.08
N PHE A 34 11.79 -1.39 3.03
CA PHE A 34 11.37 -1.22 1.64
C PHE A 34 10.83 -2.54 1.10
N MET A 35 9.64 -2.49 0.50
CA MET A 35 9.00 -3.67 -0.08
C MET A 35 9.22 -3.71 -1.60
N PRO A 36 9.92 -4.73 -2.13
CA PRO A 36 9.95 -4.97 -3.56
C PRO A 36 8.54 -5.22 -4.12
N VAL A 37 8.28 -4.74 -5.33
CA VAL A 37 6.95 -4.87 -5.96
C VAL A 37 6.92 -6.09 -6.88
N GLY A 38 6.11 -7.07 -6.50
CA GLY A 38 5.79 -8.26 -7.29
C GLY A 38 4.43 -8.10 -7.95
N THR A 39 4.35 -7.38 -9.06
CA THR A 39 3.10 -6.90 -9.67
C THR A 39 2.11 -8.02 -10.01
N VAL A 40 2.56 -9.07 -10.69
CA VAL A 40 1.74 -10.21 -11.11
C VAL A 40 2.41 -11.49 -10.61
N ALA A 41 2.37 -11.70 -9.31
CA ALA A 41 2.93 -12.88 -8.64
C ALA A 41 4.44 -13.10 -8.87
N SER A 42 5.17 -12.07 -9.28
CA SER A 42 6.63 -12.11 -9.44
C SER A 42 7.23 -10.71 -9.43
N VAL A 43 8.45 -10.59 -8.90
CA VAL A 43 9.25 -9.38 -9.05
C VAL A 43 9.88 -9.42 -10.45
N LYS A 44 9.44 -8.52 -11.31
CA LYS A 44 9.77 -8.55 -12.74
C LYS A 44 11.28 -8.46 -12.99
N GLY A 45 11.81 -9.45 -13.71
CA GLY A 45 13.23 -9.54 -14.03
C GLY A 45 14.11 -10.11 -12.90
N VAL A 46 13.51 -10.63 -11.83
CA VAL A 46 14.21 -11.25 -10.71
C VAL A 46 13.67 -12.67 -10.51
N HIS A 47 14.55 -13.66 -10.48
CA HIS A 47 14.14 -15.03 -10.18
C HIS A 47 13.68 -15.17 -8.71
N GLN A 48 12.72 -16.06 -8.47
CA GLN A 48 12.19 -16.28 -7.12
C GLN A 48 13.28 -16.71 -6.14
N ARG A 49 14.24 -17.51 -6.59
CA ARG A 49 15.41 -17.90 -5.78
C ARG A 49 16.26 -16.69 -5.38
N GLU A 50 16.57 -15.81 -6.33
CA GLU A 50 17.35 -14.58 -6.08
C GLU A 50 16.61 -13.65 -5.12
N LEU A 51 15.29 -13.51 -5.30
CA LEU A 51 14.47 -12.73 -4.38
C LEU A 51 14.55 -13.27 -2.95
N LYS A 52 14.47 -14.59 -2.78
CA LYS A 52 14.44 -15.23 -1.47
C LYS A 52 15.83 -15.32 -0.81
N GLU A 53 16.85 -15.70 -1.57
CA GLU A 53 18.18 -16.05 -1.02
C GLU A 53 19.15 -14.87 -1.04
N GLU A 54 19.08 -13.98 -2.02
CA GLU A 54 20.03 -12.89 -2.21
C GLU A 54 19.47 -11.53 -1.76
N ILE A 55 18.30 -11.14 -2.26
CA ILE A 55 17.63 -9.88 -1.85
C ILE A 55 17.05 -10.03 -0.45
N ASN A 56 16.45 -11.17 -0.18
CA ASN A 56 15.99 -11.59 1.14
C ASN A 56 15.05 -10.59 1.85
N PRO A 57 14.03 -10.03 1.19
CA PRO A 57 13.12 -9.10 1.83
C PRO A 57 12.17 -9.83 2.81
N ASP A 58 11.85 -9.18 3.91
CA ASP A 58 10.88 -9.72 4.87
C ASP A 58 9.46 -9.71 4.34
N ILE A 59 9.17 -8.81 3.41
CA ILE A 59 7.85 -8.57 2.83
C ILE A 59 7.97 -8.06 1.39
N ILE A 60 7.05 -8.50 0.55
CA ILE A 60 6.88 -7.99 -0.83
C ILE A 60 5.47 -7.44 -1.02
N LEU A 61 5.29 -6.60 -2.04
CA LEU A 61 4.00 -6.05 -2.40
C LEU A 61 3.45 -6.72 -3.66
N GLY A 62 2.18 -7.10 -3.62
CA GLY A 62 1.40 -7.54 -4.77
C GLY A 62 0.35 -6.51 -5.15
N ASN A 63 0.05 -6.38 -6.44
CA ASN A 63 -0.94 -5.42 -6.93
C ASN A 63 -2.31 -6.07 -7.14
N THR A 64 -3.28 -5.69 -6.34
CA THR A 64 -4.65 -6.21 -6.40
C THR A 64 -5.29 -6.07 -7.77
N TYR A 65 -5.19 -4.89 -8.39
CA TYR A 65 -5.70 -4.65 -9.74
C TYR A 65 -5.14 -5.64 -10.77
N HIS A 66 -3.83 -5.80 -10.80
CA HIS A 66 -3.17 -6.68 -11.77
C HIS A 66 -3.51 -8.15 -11.53
N LEU A 67 -3.49 -8.60 -10.27
CA LEU A 67 -3.81 -9.98 -9.91
C LEU A 67 -5.28 -10.33 -10.18
N TYR A 68 -6.18 -9.37 -9.98
CA TYR A 68 -7.59 -9.51 -10.33
C TYR A 68 -7.79 -9.75 -11.83
N LEU A 69 -7.07 -9.02 -12.67
CA LEU A 69 -7.15 -9.18 -14.14
C LEU A 69 -6.41 -10.41 -14.63
N ARG A 70 -5.27 -10.76 -13.99
CA ARG A 70 -4.42 -11.90 -14.36
C ARG A 70 -3.56 -12.35 -13.18
N PRO A 71 -3.66 -13.58 -12.69
CA PRO A 71 -4.36 -14.74 -13.30
C PRO A 71 -5.86 -14.79 -13.04
N GLN A 72 -6.44 -13.86 -12.29
CA GLN A 72 -7.81 -13.79 -11.79
C GLN A 72 -7.98 -14.51 -10.45
N THR A 73 -8.97 -14.06 -9.69
CA THR A 73 -9.21 -14.54 -8.33
C THR A 73 -9.57 -16.02 -8.26
N GLU A 74 -10.27 -16.55 -9.26
CA GLU A 74 -10.62 -17.97 -9.31
C GLU A 74 -9.38 -18.87 -9.33
N ILE A 75 -8.37 -18.51 -10.12
CA ILE A 75 -7.11 -19.27 -10.20
C ILE A 75 -6.33 -19.16 -8.90
N LEU A 76 -6.25 -17.96 -8.34
CA LEU A 76 -5.57 -17.72 -7.05
C LEU A 76 -6.22 -18.54 -5.92
N GLU A 77 -7.54 -18.60 -5.88
CA GLU A 77 -8.27 -19.37 -4.89
C GLU A 77 -8.02 -20.87 -5.04
N LYS A 78 -8.06 -21.38 -6.25
CA LYS A 78 -7.73 -22.80 -6.55
C LYS A 78 -6.31 -23.17 -6.19
N ALA A 79 -5.38 -22.21 -6.31
CA ALA A 79 -3.98 -22.41 -5.91
C ALA A 79 -3.77 -22.36 -4.39
N GLY A 80 -4.75 -21.92 -3.62
CA GLY A 80 -4.66 -21.74 -2.17
C GLY A 80 -4.09 -20.39 -1.73
N GLY A 81 -4.27 -19.36 -2.56
CA GLY A 81 -3.81 -18.00 -2.32
C GLY A 81 -2.48 -17.66 -2.98
N LEU A 82 -2.12 -16.37 -2.92
CA LEU A 82 -0.95 -15.83 -3.61
C LEU A 82 0.37 -16.41 -3.10
N HIS A 83 0.51 -16.65 -1.79
CA HIS A 83 1.71 -17.29 -1.21
C HIS A 83 2.04 -18.61 -1.91
N LYS A 84 1.05 -19.48 -2.06
CA LYS A 84 1.23 -20.77 -2.73
C LYS A 84 1.40 -20.62 -4.23
N PHE A 85 0.62 -19.74 -4.86
CA PHE A 85 0.67 -19.51 -6.30
C PHE A 85 2.06 -19.05 -6.76
N MET A 86 2.69 -18.12 -6.01
CA MET A 86 4.01 -17.59 -6.37
C MET A 86 5.18 -18.25 -5.63
N ASN A 87 4.91 -19.25 -4.80
CA ASN A 87 5.92 -19.92 -3.97
C ASN A 87 6.70 -18.93 -3.09
N TRP A 88 5.96 -18.13 -2.31
CA TRP A 88 6.52 -17.17 -1.37
C TRP A 88 5.97 -17.41 0.03
N ASP A 89 6.85 -17.80 0.95
CA ASP A 89 6.50 -18.22 2.31
C ASP A 89 6.66 -17.12 3.37
N ARG A 90 7.00 -15.91 2.94
CA ARG A 90 7.13 -14.73 3.81
C ARG A 90 5.96 -13.77 3.63
N ASN A 91 6.05 -12.59 4.22
CA ASN A 91 4.96 -11.64 4.20
C ASN A 91 4.66 -11.06 2.81
N ILE A 92 3.38 -10.81 2.59
CA ILE A 92 2.86 -10.10 1.41
C ILE A 92 1.92 -8.99 1.89
N LEU A 93 2.07 -7.81 1.29
CA LEU A 93 1.09 -6.74 1.36
C LEU A 93 0.46 -6.60 -0.03
N THR A 94 -0.87 -6.48 -0.10
CA THR A 94 -1.56 -6.10 -1.34
C THR A 94 -2.06 -4.68 -1.24
N ASP A 95 -1.86 -3.89 -2.30
CA ASP A 95 -2.46 -2.56 -2.41
C ASP A 95 -3.98 -2.65 -2.65
N SER A 96 -4.66 -1.51 -2.67
CA SER A 96 -6.11 -1.47 -2.88
C SER A 96 -6.54 -1.64 -4.35
N GLY A 97 -5.62 -1.41 -5.28
CA GLY A 97 -5.93 -1.31 -6.71
C GLY A 97 -6.44 0.07 -7.16
N GLY A 98 -6.72 0.99 -6.24
CA GLY A 98 -7.25 2.32 -6.56
C GLY A 98 -6.30 3.16 -7.42
N TYR A 99 -5.02 3.14 -7.13
CA TYR A 99 -4.02 3.86 -7.93
C TYR A 99 -3.90 3.33 -9.36
N GLN A 100 -3.90 2.01 -9.55
CA GLN A 100 -3.79 1.40 -10.88
C GLN A 100 -5.05 1.66 -11.73
N VAL A 101 -6.22 1.66 -11.13
CA VAL A 101 -7.44 2.08 -11.80
C VAL A 101 -7.32 3.53 -12.27
N TYR A 102 -6.74 4.40 -11.43
CA TYR A 102 -6.45 5.78 -11.79
C TYR A 102 -5.43 5.88 -12.93
N SER A 103 -4.29 5.20 -12.82
CA SER A 103 -3.15 5.39 -13.72
C SER A 103 -3.26 4.62 -15.04
N LEU A 104 -3.94 3.46 -15.05
CA LEU A 104 -3.97 2.55 -16.20
C LEU A 104 -5.29 2.55 -16.97
N SER A 105 -6.36 3.11 -16.41
CA SER A 105 -7.66 3.16 -17.06
C SER A 105 -8.01 4.57 -17.52
N ALA A 106 -7.94 4.82 -18.84
CA ALA A 106 -8.33 6.09 -19.44
C ALA A 106 -9.84 6.34 -19.33
N ASN A 107 -10.64 5.28 -19.26
CA ASN A 107 -12.11 5.32 -19.23
C ASN A 107 -12.63 4.81 -17.88
N ARG A 108 -12.34 5.55 -16.82
CA ARG A 108 -12.91 5.25 -15.50
C ARG A 108 -14.05 6.20 -15.18
N LYS A 109 -15.04 5.69 -14.47
CA LYS A 109 -16.11 6.47 -13.87
C LYS A 109 -16.15 6.20 -12.36
N ILE A 110 -15.90 7.26 -11.60
CA ILE A 110 -15.91 7.22 -10.13
C ILE A 110 -17.26 7.70 -9.65
N LYS A 111 -17.90 6.91 -8.79
CA LYS A 111 -19.16 7.22 -8.11
C LYS A 111 -19.06 6.84 -6.65
N GLU A 112 -20.05 7.21 -5.86
CA GLU A 112 -20.14 6.84 -4.44
C GLU A 112 -20.12 5.31 -4.25
N GLU A 113 -20.75 4.57 -5.15
CA GLU A 113 -20.81 3.10 -5.08
C GLU A 113 -19.48 2.43 -5.35
N GLY A 114 -18.63 3.03 -6.17
CA GLY A 114 -17.36 2.47 -6.58
C GLY A 114 -16.85 3.02 -7.90
N VAL A 115 -15.94 2.28 -8.54
CA VAL A 115 -15.28 2.70 -9.77
C VAL A 115 -15.51 1.70 -10.88
N LYS A 116 -16.16 2.17 -11.96
CA LYS A 116 -16.24 1.45 -13.23
C LYS A 116 -15.01 1.79 -14.06
N PHE A 117 -14.33 0.76 -14.53
CA PHE A 117 -13.13 0.93 -15.36
C PHE A 117 -13.04 -0.10 -16.47
N LYS A 118 -12.20 0.19 -17.45
CA LYS A 118 -11.92 -0.67 -18.59
C LYS A 118 -10.54 -1.32 -18.40
N SER A 119 -10.46 -2.63 -18.53
CA SER A 119 -9.20 -3.37 -18.47
C SER A 119 -8.22 -2.88 -19.54
N HIS A 120 -6.97 -2.63 -19.16
CA HIS A 120 -5.90 -2.30 -20.10
C HIS A 120 -5.41 -3.51 -20.91
N ILE A 121 -5.81 -4.73 -20.52
CA ILE A 121 -5.38 -5.98 -21.17
C ILE A 121 -6.27 -6.29 -22.39
N ASP A 122 -7.60 -6.31 -22.19
CA ASP A 122 -8.56 -6.79 -23.18
C ASP A 122 -9.73 -5.83 -23.44
N GLY A 123 -9.75 -4.70 -22.72
CA GLY A 123 -10.80 -3.72 -22.85
C GLY A 123 -12.15 -4.09 -22.21
N SER A 124 -12.23 -5.17 -21.45
CA SER A 124 -13.45 -5.54 -20.72
C SER A 124 -13.74 -4.54 -19.59
N TYR A 125 -15.04 -4.38 -19.28
CA TYR A 125 -15.47 -3.49 -18.19
C TYR A 125 -15.52 -4.24 -16.87
N HIS A 126 -15.09 -3.56 -15.81
CA HIS A 126 -15.07 -4.04 -14.44
C HIS A 126 -15.60 -2.96 -13.49
N PHE A 127 -16.01 -3.39 -12.30
CA PHE A 127 -16.51 -2.50 -11.27
C PHE A 127 -15.88 -2.86 -9.92
N PHE A 128 -15.10 -1.94 -9.35
CA PHE A 128 -14.54 -2.06 -8.02
C PHE A 128 -15.37 -1.27 -7.02
N THR A 129 -15.80 -1.93 -5.97
CA THR A 129 -16.44 -1.33 -4.80
C THR A 129 -15.58 -1.60 -3.57
N PRO A 130 -15.73 -0.82 -2.49
CA PRO A 130 -15.07 -1.15 -1.22
C PRO A 130 -15.30 -2.60 -0.80
N GLU A 131 -16.51 -3.12 -0.96
CA GLU A 131 -16.87 -4.48 -0.56
C GLU A 131 -16.16 -5.52 -1.41
N ASN A 132 -16.25 -5.43 -2.74
CA ASN A 132 -15.64 -6.46 -3.58
C ASN A 132 -14.11 -6.40 -3.61
N VAL A 133 -13.51 -5.24 -3.39
CA VAL A 133 -12.05 -5.13 -3.24
C VAL A 133 -11.58 -5.82 -1.96
N MET A 134 -12.35 -5.78 -0.89
CA MET A 134 -12.05 -6.57 0.31
C MET A 134 -12.15 -8.06 0.03
N GLU A 135 -13.18 -8.52 -0.68
CA GLU A 135 -13.30 -9.93 -1.08
C GLU A 135 -12.16 -10.38 -2.01
N ILE A 136 -11.76 -9.54 -2.94
CA ILE A 136 -10.60 -9.80 -3.82
C ILE A 136 -9.34 -9.99 -2.99
N GLN A 137 -9.06 -9.11 -2.05
CA GLN A 137 -7.87 -9.21 -1.18
C GLN A 137 -7.96 -10.40 -0.20
N ARG A 138 -9.15 -10.79 0.26
CA ARG A 138 -9.35 -12.06 0.98
C ARG A 138 -8.95 -13.26 0.13
N THR A 139 -9.32 -13.25 -1.14
CA THR A 139 -9.00 -14.34 -2.09
C THR A 139 -7.53 -14.35 -2.48
N ILE A 140 -6.90 -13.20 -2.64
CA ILE A 140 -5.44 -13.10 -2.85
C ILE A 140 -4.70 -13.64 -1.63
N GLY A 141 -5.14 -13.29 -0.42
CA GLY A 141 -4.61 -13.83 0.83
C GLY A 141 -3.30 -13.20 1.30
N ALA A 142 -3.08 -11.91 1.07
CA ALA A 142 -1.94 -11.21 1.65
C ALA A 142 -2.05 -11.10 3.18
N ASP A 143 -0.92 -10.91 3.85
CA ASP A 143 -0.87 -10.71 5.31
C ASP A 143 -1.39 -9.32 5.70
N ILE A 144 -1.08 -8.30 4.89
CA ILE A 144 -1.56 -6.94 5.05
C ILE A 144 -2.38 -6.56 3.82
N ILE A 145 -3.58 -6.08 4.05
CA ILE A 145 -4.52 -5.64 3.01
C ILE A 145 -4.88 -4.18 3.22
N MET A 146 -5.21 -3.49 2.13
CA MET A 146 -5.42 -2.04 2.13
C MET A 146 -6.86 -1.67 1.89
N ALA A 147 -7.31 -0.57 2.49
CA ALA A 147 -8.60 0.04 2.18
C ALA A 147 -8.68 0.43 0.70
N PHE A 148 -9.87 0.36 0.14
CA PHE A 148 -10.11 0.91 -1.19
C PHE A 148 -10.27 2.43 -1.09
N ASP A 149 -9.47 3.17 -1.85
CA ASP A 149 -9.36 4.61 -1.80
C ASP A 149 -9.33 5.24 -3.20
N GLU A 150 -9.49 6.54 -3.26
CA GLU A 150 -9.24 7.31 -4.47
C GLU A 150 -7.94 8.09 -4.33
N CYS A 151 -6.97 7.80 -5.20
CA CYS A 151 -5.77 8.61 -5.36
C CYS A 151 -6.06 9.75 -6.32
N THR A 152 -6.01 11.00 -5.84
CA THR A 152 -6.23 12.17 -6.66
C THR A 152 -5.00 12.55 -7.48
N PRO A 153 -5.15 13.20 -8.64
CA PRO A 153 -4.01 13.69 -9.41
C PRO A 153 -3.29 14.85 -8.69
N TYR A 154 -2.10 15.17 -9.15
CA TYR A 154 -1.39 16.39 -8.78
C TYR A 154 -1.11 17.24 -10.03
N PRO A 155 -1.37 18.54 -10.01
CA PRO A 155 -2.12 19.28 -8.98
C PRO A 155 -3.60 18.87 -8.95
N CYS A 156 -4.26 19.12 -7.83
CA CYS A 156 -5.66 18.79 -7.62
C CYS A 156 -6.39 20.01 -7.03
N ASP A 157 -7.56 20.30 -7.58
CA ASP A 157 -8.43 21.35 -7.04
C ASP A 157 -8.85 21.01 -5.60
N TYR A 158 -8.89 22.03 -4.72
CA TYR A 158 -9.19 21.84 -3.31
C TYR A 158 -10.57 21.19 -3.08
N ARG A 159 -11.58 21.65 -3.79
CA ARG A 159 -12.95 21.11 -3.64
C ARG A 159 -13.04 19.66 -4.08
N TYR A 160 -12.33 19.32 -5.16
CA TYR A 160 -12.25 17.93 -5.59
C TYR A 160 -11.50 17.08 -4.57
N ALA A 161 -10.34 17.52 -4.09
CA ALA A 161 -9.55 16.83 -3.07
C ALA A 161 -10.37 16.60 -1.79
N GLN A 162 -11.14 17.58 -1.36
CA GLN A 162 -12.00 17.47 -0.19
C GLN A 162 -13.12 16.45 -0.38
N ARG A 163 -13.83 16.50 -1.49
CA ARG A 163 -14.90 15.51 -1.81
C ARG A 163 -14.34 14.11 -1.91
N SER A 164 -13.21 13.94 -2.58
CA SER A 164 -12.52 12.66 -2.72
C SER A 164 -12.08 12.10 -1.37
N MET A 165 -11.51 12.94 -0.51
CA MET A 165 -11.11 12.56 0.85
C MET A 165 -12.31 12.05 1.65
N HIS A 166 -13.42 12.77 1.66
CA HIS A 166 -14.63 12.34 2.38
C HIS A 166 -15.20 11.04 1.81
N MET A 167 -15.19 10.87 0.50
CA MET A 167 -15.60 9.62 -0.14
C MET A 167 -14.68 8.46 0.27
N THR A 168 -13.38 8.66 0.29
CA THR A 168 -12.41 7.67 0.78
C THR A 168 -12.71 7.28 2.23
N HIS A 169 -13.07 8.23 3.08
CA HIS A 169 -13.47 7.93 4.47
C HIS A 169 -14.75 7.08 4.55
N ARG A 170 -15.75 7.38 3.74
CA ARG A 170 -16.97 6.56 3.67
C ARG A 170 -16.68 5.16 3.12
N TRP A 171 -15.80 5.06 2.15
CA TRP A 171 -15.34 3.78 1.61
C TRP A 171 -14.56 2.97 2.65
N LEU A 172 -13.78 3.63 3.50
CA LEU A 172 -13.12 2.98 4.63
C LEU A 172 -14.15 2.31 5.55
N ASP A 173 -15.20 3.01 5.94
CA ASP A 173 -16.25 2.46 6.80
C ASP A 173 -16.93 1.26 6.14
N ARG A 174 -17.17 1.32 4.84
CA ARG A 174 -17.72 0.19 4.06
C ARG A 174 -16.77 -0.99 4.02
N CYS A 175 -15.45 -0.76 3.84
CA CYS A 175 -14.44 -1.81 3.90
C CYS A 175 -14.46 -2.52 5.26
N ILE A 176 -14.43 -1.77 6.35
CA ILE A 176 -14.43 -2.32 7.72
C ILE A 176 -15.68 -3.15 7.97
N ASN A 177 -16.86 -2.60 7.66
CA ASN A 177 -18.13 -3.30 7.84
C ASN A 177 -18.23 -4.59 7.02
N HIS A 178 -17.64 -4.60 5.82
CA HIS A 178 -17.65 -5.79 4.99
C HIS A 178 -16.67 -6.86 5.47
N LEU A 179 -15.47 -6.46 5.93
CA LEU A 179 -14.48 -7.39 6.48
C LEU A 179 -14.98 -8.15 7.72
N GLU A 180 -15.84 -7.55 8.51
CA GLU A 180 -16.48 -8.24 9.65
C GLU A 180 -17.36 -9.43 9.22
N LYS A 181 -17.86 -9.40 7.98
CA LYS A 181 -18.75 -10.42 7.42
C LYS A 181 -18.03 -11.45 6.56
N VAL A 182 -16.81 -11.16 6.12
CA VAL A 182 -16.06 -12.01 5.19
C VAL A 182 -14.81 -12.55 5.90
N PRO A 183 -14.81 -13.83 6.27
CA PRO A 183 -13.70 -14.42 7.01
C PRO A 183 -12.46 -14.60 6.12
N VAL A 184 -11.30 -14.75 6.76
CA VAL A 184 -10.06 -15.17 6.09
C VAL A 184 -10.23 -16.57 5.48
N LYS A 185 -9.55 -16.82 4.35
CA LYS A 185 -9.77 -18.04 3.55
C LYS A 185 -8.73 -19.13 3.80
N TYR A 186 -7.54 -18.80 4.25
CA TYR A 186 -6.39 -19.73 4.18
C TYR A 186 -5.79 -20.11 5.54
N GLY A 187 -6.51 -19.86 6.63
CA GLY A 187 -6.12 -20.31 7.97
C GLY A 187 -5.13 -19.41 8.70
N TYR A 188 -4.75 -18.28 8.15
CA TYR A 188 -3.96 -17.24 8.81
C TYR A 188 -4.69 -15.90 8.78
N GLU A 189 -4.32 -15.00 9.68
CA GLU A 189 -4.94 -13.69 9.80
C GLU A 189 -4.43 -12.72 8.73
N GLN A 190 -5.31 -11.81 8.35
CA GLN A 190 -4.98 -10.67 7.50
C GLN A 190 -5.22 -9.38 8.29
N THR A 191 -4.29 -8.45 8.21
CA THR A 191 -4.38 -7.15 8.87
C THR A 191 -4.76 -6.08 7.87
N PHE A 192 -5.75 -5.27 8.22
CA PHE A 192 -6.28 -4.21 7.37
C PHE A 192 -5.65 -2.86 7.73
N PHE A 193 -5.15 -2.12 6.73
CA PHE A 193 -4.62 -0.77 6.89
C PHE A 193 -5.52 0.24 6.15
N PRO A 194 -6.05 1.25 6.85
CA PRO A 194 -6.68 2.40 6.22
C PRO A 194 -5.63 3.33 5.60
N ILE A 195 -6.09 4.21 4.70
CA ILE A 195 -5.22 5.12 3.93
C ILE A 195 -5.64 6.58 4.16
N VAL A 196 -4.69 7.40 4.57
CA VAL A 196 -4.82 8.85 4.67
C VAL A 196 -4.74 9.46 3.27
N GLN A 197 -5.69 10.30 2.91
CA GLN A 197 -5.70 11.09 1.67
C GLN A 197 -5.72 12.59 1.99
N GLY A 198 -5.91 13.46 1.03
CA GLY A 198 -5.99 14.92 1.24
C GLY A 198 -5.10 15.72 0.31
N SER A 199 -4.55 15.10 -0.74
CA SER A 199 -3.66 15.76 -1.70
C SER A 199 -2.51 16.50 -1.01
N THR A 200 -2.18 17.71 -1.42
CA THR A 200 -1.15 18.55 -0.79
C THR A 200 -1.76 19.71 0.00
N TYR A 201 -2.95 19.50 0.58
CA TYR A 201 -3.63 20.47 1.43
C TYR A 201 -3.50 20.09 2.89
N LYS A 202 -2.85 20.96 3.65
CA LYS A 202 -2.52 20.74 5.07
C LYS A 202 -3.75 20.39 5.91
N ASP A 203 -4.82 21.18 5.80
CA ASP A 203 -6.06 21.00 6.55
C ASP A 203 -6.75 19.67 6.21
N LEU A 204 -6.75 19.28 4.93
CA LEU A 204 -7.32 18.01 4.50
C LEU A 204 -6.49 16.81 5.00
N ARG A 205 -5.16 16.91 4.95
CA ARG A 205 -4.27 15.87 5.51
C ARG A 205 -4.48 15.71 7.01
N MET A 206 -4.66 16.80 7.74
CA MET A 206 -4.97 16.75 9.17
C MET A 206 -6.30 16.07 9.44
N GLN A 207 -7.37 16.47 8.75
CA GLN A 207 -8.69 15.86 8.89
C GLN A 207 -8.67 14.37 8.55
N SER A 208 -8.02 14.00 7.46
CA SER A 208 -7.91 12.60 7.05
C SER A 208 -7.10 11.79 8.06
N ALA A 209 -5.97 12.29 8.52
CA ALA A 209 -5.15 11.61 9.53
C ALA A 209 -5.93 11.35 10.83
N GLU A 210 -6.71 12.31 11.30
CA GLU A 210 -7.57 12.16 12.48
C GLU A 210 -8.65 11.10 12.26
N TYR A 211 -9.33 11.14 11.11
CA TYR A 211 -10.36 10.15 10.77
C TYR A 211 -9.78 8.74 10.71
N ILE A 212 -8.64 8.59 10.04
CA ILE A 212 -7.96 7.30 9.89
C ILE A 212 -7.45 6.78 11.24
N ALA A 213 -6.83 7.65 12.06
CA ALA A 213 -6.36 7.28 13.39
C ALA A 213 -7.51 6.78 14.29
N ASN A 214 -8.67 7.41 14.20
CA ASN A 214 -9.85 7.04 14.99
C ASN A 214 -10.47 5.69 14.60
N ALA A 215 -10.13 5.15 13.43
CA ALA A 215 -10.56 3.81 13.03
C ALA A 215 -9.93 2.69 13.89
N GLY A 216 -8.85 2.97 14.61
CA GLY A 216 -8.23 2.05 15.55
C GLY A 216 -7.57 0.83 14.89
N ALA A 217 -7.10 0.96 13.65
CA ALA A 217 -6.46 -0.12 12.91
C ALA A 217 -5.07 -0.46 13.48
N GLN A 218 -4.55 -1.64 13.13
CA GLN A 218 -3.24 -2.11 13.56
C GLN A 218 -2.06 -1.47 12.82
N GLY A 219 -2.32 -0.74 11.75
CA GLY A 219 -1.38 0.05 10.99
C GLY A 219 -2.11 1.04 10.11
N ASN A 220 -1.41 2.07 9.65
CA ASN A 220 -2.00 3.13 8.85
C ASN A 220 -1.09 3.46 7.66
N ALA A 221 -1.69 3.79 6.54
CA ALA A 221 -0.96 4.19 5.34
C ALA A 221 -1.24 5.64 4.96
N ILE A 222 -0.32 6.21 4.19
CA ILE A 222 -0.42 7.53 3.60
C ILE A 222 -0.36 7.35 2.09
N GLY A 223 -1.45 7.67 1.40
CA GLY A 223 -1.54 7.63 -0.05
C GLY A 223 -1.63 9.02 -0.66
N GLY A 224 -1.67 9.07 -1.98
CA GLY A 224 -1.86 10.32 -2.73
C GLY A 224 -0.65 11.25 -2.73
N LEU A 225 0.52 10.77 -2.35
CA LEU A 225 1.81 11.44 -2.48
C LEU A 225 2.69 10.68 -3.49
N SER A 226 3.79 11.28 -3.93
CA SER A 226 4.62 10.75 -5.03
C SER A 226 3.84 10.58 -6.35
N VAL A 227 3.00 11.56 -6.63
CA VAL A 227 2.15 11.62 -7.83
C VAL A 227 2.47 12.85 -8.71
N GLY A 228 3.66 13.44 -8.53
CA GLY A 228 4.15 14.58 -9.30
C GLY A 228 4.42 15.84 -8.51
N GLU A 229 4.10 15.88 -7.21
CA GLU A 229 4.41 17.01 -6.33
C GLU A 229 5.92 17.14 -6.07
N PRO A 230 6.42 18.36 -5.78
CA PRO A 230 7.78 18.55 -5.30
C PRO A 230 8.05 17.75 -4.01
N ALA A 231 9.29 17.30 -3.82
CA ALA A 231 9.67 16.52 -2.64
C ALA A 231 9.39 17.25 -1.32
N GLU A 232 9.60 18.57 -1.28
CA GLU A 232 9.34 19.40 -0.10
C GLU A 232 7.86 19.40 0.31
N GLU A 233 6.95 19.38 -0.66
CA GLU A 233 5.51 19.26 -0.38
C GLU A 233 5.17 17.87 0.17
N MET A 234 5.76 16.82 -0.40
CA MET A 234 5.62 15.46 0.13
C MET A 234 6.07 15.39 1.58
N TYR A 235 7.25 15.91 1.89
CA TYR A 235 7.79 15.90 3.26
C TYR A 235 6.91 16.69 4.22
N ALA A 236 6.44 17.86 3.81
CA ALA A 236 5.54 18.68 4.64
C ALA A 236 4.23 17.93 4.96
N MET A 237 3.62 17.27 3.99
CA MET A 237 2.40 16.49 4.21
C MET A 237 2.65 15.26 5.09
N THR A 238 3.75 14.55 4.87
CA THR A 238 4.14 13.41 5.70
C THR A 238 4.33 13.81 7.16
N GLU A 239 5.04 14.90 7.42
CA GLU A 239 5.28 15.42 8.78
C GLU A 239 3.97 15.74 9.52
N ILE A 240 3.04 16.39 8.84
CA ILE A 240 1.71 16.70 9.39
C ILE A 240 0.97 15.41 9.78
N VAL A 241 0.98 14.43 8.92
CA VAL A 241 0.23 13.18 9.12
C VAL A 241 0.87 12.32 10.22
N THR A 242 2.19 12.16 10.23
CA THR A 242 2.87 11.35 11.26
C THR A 242 2.75 11.94 12.65
N ALA A 243 2.57 13.24 12.77
CA ALA A 243 2.30 13.89 14.06
C ALA A 243 0.93 13.50 14.66
N ILE A 244 -0.01 13.04 13.83
CA ILE A 244 -1.38 12.69 14.24
C ILE A 244 -1.55 11.18 14.36
N LEU A 245 -0.97 10.39 13.46
CA LEU A 245 -1.10 8.94 13.47
C LEU A 245 -0.53 8.31 14.75
N PRO A 246 -1.14 7.22 15.25
CA PRO A 246 -0.66 6.54 16.46
C PRO A 246 0.81 6.13 16.35
N GLN A 247 1.58 6.40 17.43
CA GLN A 247 3.00 6.08 17.47
C GLN A 247 3.28 4.59 17.73
N ASP A 248 2.34 3.89 18.31
CA ASP A 248 2.41 2.46 18.61
C ASP A 248 1.94 1.57 17.44
N LYS A 249 1.77 2.15 16.27
CA LYS A 249 1.39 1.45 15.04
C LYS A 249 2.35 1.77 13.89
N PRO A 250 2.59 0.82 12.96
CA PRO A 250 3.40 1.10 11.78
C PRO A 250 2.73 2.10 10.84
N ARG A 251 3.54 2.91 10.17
CA ARG A 251 3.12 3.87 9.15
C ARG A 251 3.74 3.51 7.82
N TYR A 252 2.89 3.37 6.83
CA TYR A 252 3.26 3.00 5.47
C TYR A 252 3.04 4.18 4.52
N LEU A 253 4.11 4.72 3.94
CA LEU A 253 4.05 5.74 2.88
C LEU A 253 4.08 5.05 1.52
N MET A 254 2.95 5.10 0.82
CA MET A 254 2.73 4.35 -0.41
C MET A 254 3.43 4.99 -1.61
N GLY A 255 4.11 4.17 -2.41
CA GLY A 255 4.69 4.55 -3.69
C GLY A 255 5.96 5.39 -3.63
N VAL A 256 6.63 5.48 -2.48
CA VAL A 256 7.88 6.21 -2.29
C VAL A 256 9.03 5.23 -2.07
N GLY A 257 10.17 5.33 -2.71
CA GLY A 257 10.54 6.06 -3.88
C GLY A 257 12.04 6.06 -4.10
N THR A 258 12.62 7.23 -4.32
CA THR A 258 14.07 7.38 -4.45
C THR A 258 14.78 7.19 -3.11
N PRO A 259 16.09 6.86 -3.10
CA PRO A 259 16.83 6.70 -1.84
C PRO A 259 16.73 7.91 -0.91
N ILE A 260 16.84 9.12 -1.43
CA ILE A 260 16.74 10.32 -0.60
C ILE A 260 15.33 10.54 -0.04
N ASN A 261 14.29 10.27 -0.83
CA ASN A 261 12.91 10.38 -0.34
C ASN A 261 12.63 9.37 0.78
N ILE A 262 13.18 8.17 0.70
CA ILE A 262 13.06 7.14 1.75
C ILE A 262 13.75 7.63 3.02
N LEU A 263 15.00 8.08 2.95
CA LEU A 263 15.73 8.54 4.13
C LEU A 263 15.06 9.73 4.81
N GLU A 264 14.63 10.73 4.04
CA GLU A 264 13.93 11.89 4.57
C GLU A 264 12.60 11.49 5.26
N ASN A 265 11.85 10.57 4.67
CA ASN A 265 10.59 10.11 5.26
C ASN A 265 10.79 9.17 6.47
N ILE A 266 11.88 8.42 6.53
CA ILE A 266 12.27 7.70 7.75
C ILE A 266 12.49 8.69 8.88
N ALA A 267 13.20 9.78 8.62
CA ALA A 267 13.43 10.85 9.61
C ALA A 267 12.13 11.53 10.06
N LEU A 268 11.05 11.45 9.26
CA LEU A 268 9.71 11.95 9.60
C LEU A 268 8.81 10.90 10.29
N GLY A 269 9.28 9.68 10.49
CA GLY A 269 8.58 8.64 11.24
C GLY A 269 7.86 7.60 10.40
N ILE A 270 8.23 7.41 9.14
CA ILE A 270 7.68 6.36 8.29
C ILE A 270 8.44 5.05 8.49
N ASP A 271 7.71 3.95 8.50
CA ASP A 271 8.24 2.60 8.77
C ASP A 271 8.27 1.71 7.52
N MET A 272 7.39 1.95 6.55
CA MET A 272 7.22 1.06 5.39
C MET A 272 7.15 1.86 4.11
N PHE A 273 7.76 1.31 3.06
CA PHE A 273 7.83 1.91 1.72
C PHE A 273 7.67 0.85 0.65
N ASP A 274 7.15 1.26 -0.51
CA ASP A 274 7.23 0.50 -1.75
C ASP A 274 7.49 1.43 -2.93
N CYS A 275 8.12 0.93 -3.94
CA CYS A 275 8.22 1.60 -5.24
C CYS A 275 8.67 0.60 -6.31
N VAL A 276 8.14 0.73 -7.51
CA VAL A 276 8.60 -0.06 -8.67
C VAL A 276 9.93 0.44 -9.23
N MET A 277 10.34 1.63 -8.84
CA MET A 277 11.48 2.34 -9.44
C MET A 277 12.80 1.55 -9.40
N PRO A 278 13.22 0.91 -8.30
CA PRO A 278 14.49 0.18 -8.30
C PRO A 278 14.56 -0.92 -9.36
N THR A 279 13.56 -1.77 -9.44
CA THR A 279 13.53 -2.87 -10.42
C THR A 279 13.21 -2.38 -11.83
N ARG A 280 12.31 -1.42 -11.99
CA ARG A 280 12.01 -0.81 -13.29
C ARG A 280 13.22 -0.10 -13.87
N ASN A 281 13.91 0.70 -13.08
CA ASN A 281 15.10 1.42 -13.52
C ASN A 281 16.23 0.45 -13.87
N ALA A 282 16.46 -0.58 -13.05
CA ALA A 282 17.47 -1.60 -13.31
C ALA A 282 17.23 -2.33 -14.65
N ARG A 283 15.98 -2.66 -14.96
CA ARG A 283 15.62 -3.25 -16.26
C ARG A 283 15.87 -2.32 -17.45
N ASN A 284 16.00 -1.02 -17.20
CA ASN A 284 16.28 -0.01 -18.21
C ASN A 284 17.72 0.54 -18.11
N GLY A 285 18.59 -0.16 -17.39
CA GLY A 285 20.01 0.16 -17.30
C GLY A 285 20.36 1.29 -16.34
N MET A 286 19.52 1.57 -15.35
CA MET A 286 19.76 2.60 -14.34
C MET A 286 19.75 2.01 -12.93
N LEU A 287 20.83 2.24 -12.18
CA LEU A 287 20.98 1.73 -10.82
C LEU A 287 21.19 2.87 -9.82
N PHE A 288 20.56 2.74 -8.66
CA PHE A 288 20.87 3.57 -7.50
C PHE A 288 22.06 2.97 -6.75
N THR A 289 23.08 3.79 -6.49
CA THR A 289 24.26 3.39 -5.72
C THR A 289 24.57 4.39 -4.61
N ALA A 290 25.47 4.00 -3.69
CA ALA A 290 25.94 4.90 -2.63
C ALA A 290 26.63 6.17 -3.18
N ASN A 291 27.13 6.12 -4.40
CA ASN A 291 27.83 7.23 -5.07
C ASN A 291 26.96 7.97 -6.11
N GLY A 292 25.65 7.71 -6.10
CA GLY A 292 24.71 8.30 -7.04
C GLY A 292 24.12 7.28 -8.00
N THR A 293 23.49 7.77 -9.05
CA THR A 293 22.86 6.95 -10.09
C THR A 293 23.86 6.62 -11.20
N ILE A 294 23.90 5.39 -11.66
CA ILE A 294 24.71 4.92 -12.78
C ILE A 294 23.82 4.26 -13.83
#